data_fd444fe882ac7e933b0505b889c3779b
#
_entry.id   fd444fe882ac7e933b0505b889c3779b
#
_cell.length_a   1.000
_cell.length_b   1.000
_cell.length_c   1.000
_cell.angle_alpha   90.00
_cell.angle_beta   90.00
_cell.angle_gamma   90.00
#
_symmetry.space_group_name_H-M   'P 1'
#
loop_
_entity.id
_entity.type
_entity.pdbx_description
1 polymer ?
#
loop_
_entity_poly.entity_id
_entity_poly.type
_entity_poly.pdbx_seq_one_letter_code
_entity_poly.pdbx_strand_id
1 'polypeptide(L)'
;MSDDKFDAIVVGAGVAGTVAAYVMAKAGLDVLVIERGNSAGSKNMTGGRLYAHSIESIMPGFATSAPIERVVTREKISFLTEESAVTLDFHRAPPTPPLTSYTVLRNKLDPWLMAQAEQAGAQFIPGVRVDALVREGNRITGVQAGDDILDANIVILADGVNSMLGRSLDMVPVSSAHHYAVGVKS
;
A
#
# COMPACT_ATOMS: atom_id res chain seq x y z
N MET A 1 -8.95 25.84 -20.09
CA MET A 1 -8.59 24.46 -19.74
C MET A 1 -7.28 24.59 -18.99
N SER A 2 -7.28 24.33 -17.68
CA SER A 2 -6.09 24.48 -16.86
C SER A 2 -5.06 23.43 -17.28
N ASP A 3 -3.82 23.87 -17.44
CA ASP A 3 -2.66 23.01 -17.77
C ASP A 3 -2.22 22.11 -16.58
N ASP A 4 -3.06 21.93 -15.58
CA ASP A 4 -2.77 21.22 -14.34
C ASP A 4 -3.06 19.71 -14.49
N LYS A 5 -2.25 19.07 -15.32
CA LYS A 5 -2.30 17.62 -15.51
C LYS A 5 -1.17 16.98 -14.73
N PHE A 6 -1.52 16.08 -13.80
CA PHE A 6 -0.54 15.31 -13.03
C PHE A 6 0.25 14.35 -13.92
N ASP A 7 1.51 14.11 -13.58
CA ASP A 7 2.27 13.02 -14.19
C ASP A 7 1.66 11.67 -13.81
N ALA A 8 1.26 11.51 -12.55
CA ALA A 8 0.58 10.32 -12.07
C ALA A 8 -0.47 10.62 -11.00
N ILE A 9 -1.61 9.93 -11.09
CA ILE A 9 -2.57 9.84 -9.98
C ILE A 9 -2.53 8.42 -9.43
N VAL A 10 -2.35 8.30 -8.11
CA VAL A 10 -2.35 7.04 -7.37
C VAL A 10 -3.65 6.92 -6.60
N VAL A 11 -4.43 5.87 -6.86
CA VAL A 11 -5.70 5.61 -6.18
C VAL A 11 -5.47 4.63 -5.04
N GLY A 12 -5.53 5.13 -3.82
CA GLY A 12 -5.34 4.37 -2.58
C GLY A 12 -3.99 4.63 -1.90
N ALA A 13 -4.02 5.06 -0.64
CA ALA A 13 -2.85 5.34 0.20
C ALA A 13 -2.52 4.19 1.17
N GLY A 14 -2.64 2.96 0.72
CA GLY A 14 -2.03 1.80 1.38
C GLY A 14 -0.53 1.71 1.06
N VAL A 15 0.16 0.69 1.59
CA VAL A 15 1.61 0.51 1.36
C VAL A 15 1.99 0.55 -0.12
N ALA A 16 1.21 -0.10 -1.00
CA ALA A 16 1.51 -0.12 -2.42
C ALA A 16 1.47 1.28 -3.04
N GLY A 17 0.38 2.03 -2.79
CA GLY A 17 0.20 3.37 -3.35
C GLY A 17 1.18 4.38 -2.79
N THR A 18 1.42 4.38 -1.48
CA THR A 18 2.35 5.31 -0.84
C THR A 18 3.79 5.09 -1.28
N VAL A 19 4.22 3.82 -1.43
CA VAL A 19 5.56 3.52 -1.94
C VAL A 19 5.70 3.89 -3.41
N ALA A 20 4.68 3.63 -4.24
CA ALA A 20 4.68 4.06 -5.63
C ALA A 20 4.79 5.60 -5.75
N ALA A 21 3.98 6.32 -4.96
CA ALA A 21 4.03 7.78 -4.91
C ALA A 21 5.40 8.31 -4.46
N TYR A 22 5.98 7.71 -3.41
CA TYR A 22 7.32 8.07 -2.95
C TYR A 22 8.37 7.94 -4.05
N VAL A 23 8.39 6.82 -4.75
CA VAL A 23 9.39 6.56 -5.80
C VAL A 23 9.25 7.55 -6.95
N MET A 24 8.01 7.84 -7.37
CA MET A 24 7.74 8.77 -8.47
C MET A 24 8.04 10.22 -8.07
N ALA A 25 7.59 10.65 -6.89
CA ALA A 25 7.87 12.00 -6.39
C ALA A 25 9.37 12.24 -6.19
N LYS A 26 10.09 11.25 -5.66
CA LYS A 26 11.55 11.30 -5.54
C LYS A 26 12.27 11.39 -6.89
N ALA A 27 11.66 10.90 -7.96
CA ALA A 27 12.14 11.06 -9.34
C ALA A 27 11.75 12.42 -9.95
N GLY A 28 11.07 13.30 -9.21
CA GLY A 28 10.70 14.64 -9.66
C GLY A 28 9.38 14.70 -10.44
N LEU A 29 8.57 13.65 -10.40
CA LEU A 29 7.25 13.64 -11.03
C LEU A 29 6.21 14.34 -10.16
N ASP A 30 5.24 15.01 -10.79
CA ASP A 30 4.06 15.55 -10.11
C ASP A 30 3.04 14.44 -9.86
N VAL A 31 2.90 14.06 -8.58
CA VAL A 31 2.13 12.89 -8.15
C VAL A 31 1.05 13.29 -7.17
N LEU A 32 -0.19 12.91 -7.49
CA LEU A 32 -1.33 13.03 -6.58
C LEU A 32 -1.73 11.65 -6.06
N VAL A 33 -1.88 11.52 -4.74
CA VAL A 33 -2.43 10.34 -4.07
C VAL A 33 -3.82 10.66 -3.54
N ILE A 34 -4.81 9.86 -3.92
CA ILE A 34 -6.20 10.02 -3.47
C ILE A 34 -6.60 8.81 -2.62
N GLU A 35 -7.07 9.05 -1.41
CA GLU A 35 -7.47 8.01 -0.45
C GLU A 35 -8.88 8.27 0.06
N ARG A 36 -9.74 7.26 -0.01
CA ARG A 36 -11.14 7.33 0.49
C ARG A 36 -11.27 7.37 2.00
N GLY A 37 -10.24 6.91 2.72
CA GLY A 37 -10.17 6.98 4.18
C GLY A 37 -9.68 8.35 4.65
N ASN A 38 -9.96 8.69 5.89
CA ASN A 38 -9.56 9.98 6.48
C ASN A 38 -8.05 10.12 6.68
N SER A 39 -7.30 9.04 6.52
CA SER A 39 -5.84 9.01 6.54
C SER A 39 -5.34 7.78 5.80
N ALA A 40 -4.06 7.76 5.42
CA ALA A 40 -3.40 6.59 4.86
C ALA A 40 -3.54 5.40 5.81
N GLY A 41 -3.94 4.25 5.28
CA GLY A 41 -4.09 3.03 6.06
C GLY A 41 -5.20 3.00 7.10
N SER A 42 -6.07 4.03 7.19
CA SER A 42 -7.13 4.12 8.21
C SER A 42 -8.11 2.95 8.23
N LYS A 43 -8.23 2.24 7.12
CA LYS A 43 -9.07 1.02 6.98
C LYS A 43 -8.32 -0.27 7.26
N ASN A 44 -7.02 -0.21 7.51
CA ASN A 44 -6.21 -1.37 7.82
C ASN A 44 -6.23 -1.66 9.31
N MET A 45 -6.82 -2.80 9.68
CA MET A 45 -6.94 -3.25 11.07
C MET A 45 -5.82 -4.18 11.51
N THR A 46 -4.91 -4.50 10.61
CA THR A 46 -3.90 -5.52 10.84
C THR A 46 -2.55 -4.94 11.23
N GLY A 47 -1.80 -5.69 12.03
CA GLY A 47 -0.36 -5.68 12.04
C GLY A 47 0.16 -6.80 11.14
N GLY A 48 1.46 -6.88 10.99
CA GLY A 48 2.06 -7.94 10.20
C GLY A 48 3.57 -7.95 10.30
N ARG A 49 4.16 -8.86 9.55
CA ARG A 49 5.59 -8.95 9.34
C ARG A 49 5.98 -8.16 8.10
N LEU A 50 6.91 -7.23 8.26
CA LEU A 50 7.55 -6.49 7.18
C LEU A 50 8.91 -7.12 6.88
N TYR A 51 9.10 -7.59 5.66
CA TYR A 51 10.39 -8.02 5.14
C TYR A 51 11.16 -6.80 4.66
N ALA A 52 12.26 -6.47 5.34
CA ALA A 52 12.95 -5.21 5.14
C ALA A 52 13.62 -5.06 3.78
N HIS A 53 14.03 -6.14 3.13
CA HIS A 53 14.85 -6.08 1.92
C HIS A 53 14.24 -5.23 0.79
N SER A 54 12.93 -5.27 0.61
CA SER A 54 12.25 -4.50 -0.44
C SER A 54 12.19 -3.01 -0.11
N ILE A 55 11.84 -2.67 1.14
CA ILE A 55 11.76 -1.26 1.53
C ILE A 55 13.15 -0.65 1.72
N GLU A 56 14.12 -1.43 2.20
CA GLU A 56 15.51 -0.99 2.35
C GLU A 56 16.15 -0.62 1.01
N SER A 57 15.76 -1.28 -0.09
CA SER A 57 16.25 -0.93 -1.43
C SER A 57 15.71 0.42 -1.94
N ILE A 58 14.57 0.86 -1.44
CA ILE A 58 13.89 2.11 -1.83
C ILE A 58 14.20 3.24 -0.86
N MET A 59 14.20 2.92 0.44
CA MET A 59 14.44 3.82 1.57
C MET A 59 15.54 3.24 2.48
N PRO A 60 16.82 3.35 2.10
CA PRO A 60 17.91 2.82 2.91
C PRO A 60 17.90 3.40 4.33
N GLY A 61 18.03 2.53 5.34
CA GLY A 61 18.00 2.93 6.74
C GLY A 61 16.62 3.29 7.29
N PHE A 62 15.53 2.93 6.60
CA PHE A 62 14.15 3.28 6.99
C PHE A 62 13.83 2.89 8.44
N ALA A 63 14.40 1.80 8.93
CA ALA A 63 14.13 1.29 10.28
C ALA A 63 14.58 2.23 11.41
N THR A 64 15.37 3.25 11.12
CA THR A 64 15.79 4.25 12.14
C THR A 64 14.68 5.24 12.47
N SER A 65 13.71 5.44 11.56
CA SER A 65 12.63 6.43 11.72
C SER A 65 11.23 5.83 11.56
N ALA A 66 11.12 4.67 10.90
CA ALA A 66 9.83 4.00 10.72
C ALA A 66 9.26 3.50 12.05
N PRO A 67 7.93 3.53 12.22
CA PRO A 67 7.26 3.02 13.42
C PRO A 67 7.20 1.49 13.43
N ILE A 68 8.37 0.87 13.49
CA ILE A 68 8.51 -0.58 13.65
C ILE A 68 8.28 -0.94 15.13
N GLU A 69 7.76 -2.15 15.38
CA GLU A 69 7.51 -2.61 16.75
C GLU A 69 8.69 -3.46 17.25
N ARG A 70 9.05 -4.53 16.56
CA ARG A 70 10.12 -5.45 16.98
C ARG A 70 10.83 -6.10 15.79
N VAL A 71 12.09 -6.45 16.00
CA VAL A 71 12.83 -7.36 15.11
C VAL A 71 12.30 -8.77 15.28
N VAL A 72 12.07 -9.47 14.17
CA VAL A 72 11.70 -10.89 14.18
C VAL A 72 12.97 -11.73 14.23
N THR A 73 13.17 -12.43 15.35
CA THR A 73 14.34 -13.30 15.58
C THR A 73 13.97 -14.79 15.65
N ARG A 74 12.68 -15.09 15.77
CA ARG A 74 12.17 -16.47 15.89
C ARG A 74 10.87 -16.62 15.14
N GLU A 75 10.77 -17.72 14.39
CA GLU A 75 9.57 -18.09 13.64
C GLU A 75 9.16 -19.50 14.03
N LYS A 76 7.85 -19.67 14.20
CA LYS A 76 7.26 -20.98 14.46
C LYS A 76 6.14 -21.23 13.48
N ILE A 77 6.18 -22.37 12.81
CA ILE A 77 5.12 -22.87 11.95
C ILE A 77 4.62 -24.17 12.57
N SER A 78 3.34 -24.18 12.96
CA SER A 78 2.72 -25.36 13.61
C SER A 78 1.63 -25.90 12.71
N PHE A 79 1.65 -27.21 12.51
CA PHE A 79 0.58 -28.00 11.92
C PHE A 79 -0.19 -28.65 13.05
N LEU A 80 -1.48 -28.37 13.15
CA LEU A 80 -2.33 -28.74 14.27
C LEU A 80 -3.36 -29.76 13.84
N THR A 81 -3.62 -30.73 14.70
CA THR A 81 -4.82 -31.55 14.69
C THR A 81 -5.59 -31.32 16.00
N GLU A 82 -6.70 -32.00 16.21
CA GLU A 82 -7.46 -31.86 17.47
C GLU A 82 -6.64 -32.28 18.70
N GLU A 83 -5.73 -33.25 18.56
CA GLU A 83 -5.01 -33.85 19.69
C GLU A 83 -3.50 -33.70 19.62
N SER A 84 -2.95 -33.20 18.51
CA SER A 84 -1.50 -33.16 18.31
C SER A 84 -1.05 -31.94 17.52
N ALA A 85 0.23 -31.62 17.65
CA ALA A 85 0.88 -30.56 16.88
C ALA A 85 2.30 -30.96 16.46
N VAL A 86 2.68 -30.57 15.25
CA VAL A 86 4.08 -30.57 14.80
C VAL A 86 4.50 -29.13 14.59
N THR A 87 5.58 -28.70 15.24
CA THR A 87 6.08 -27.32 15.14
C THR A 87 7.49 -27.30 14.57
N LEU A 88 7.66 -26.53 13.53
CA LEU A 88 8.97 -26.10 13.04
C LEU A 88 9.33 -24.81 13.76
N ASP A 89 10.43 -24.81 14.49
CA ASP A 89 10.91 -23.66 15.27
C ASP A 89 12.23 -23.19 14.68
N PHE A 90 12.19 -22.03 14.06
CA PHE A 90 13.37 -21.42 13.46
C PHE A 90 13.79 -20.22 14.31
N HIS A 91 14.99 -20.31 14.88
CA HIS A 91 15.61 -19.24 15.65
C HIS A 91 16.87 -18.77 14.94
N ARG A 92 17.01 -17.47 14.82
CA ARG A 92 18.14 -16.82 14.17
C ARG A 92 18.69 -15.72 15.07
N ALA A 93 20.00 -15.59 15.18
CA ALA A 93 20.61 -14.39 15.73
C ALA A 93 20.10 -13.16 14.96
N PRO A 94 19.98 -11.98 15.60
CA PRO A 94 19.44 -10.80 14.94
C PRO A 94 20.12 -10.60 13.57
N PRO A 95 19.37 -10.71 12.47
CA PRO A 95 19.95 -10.53 11.15
C PRO A 95 20.28 -9.05 10.95
N THR A 96 21.39 -8.79 10.26
CA THR A 96 21.70 -7.43 9.81
C THR A 96 20.85 -7.05 8.58
N PRO A 97 20.53 -5.77 8.38
CA PRO A 97 19.91 -5.32 7.15
C PRO A 97 20.73 -5.76 5.91
N PRO A 98 20.10 -6.07 4.78
CA PRO A 98 18.67 -6.01 4.50
C PRO A 98 17.86 -7.27 4.88
N LEU A 99 18.46 -8.25 5.53
CA LEU A 99 17.82 -9.54 5.83
C LEU A 99 16.92 -9.51 7.08
N THR A 100 16.81 -8.36 7.71
CA THR A 100 15.97 -8.15 8.89
C THR A 100 14.49 -8.18 8.51
N SER A 101 13.66 -8.65 9.45
CA SER A 101 12.21 -8.49 9.38
C SER A 101 11.71 -7.85 10.66
N TYR A 102 10.64 -7.10 10.54
CA TYR A 102 10.04 -6.38 11.65
C TYR A 102 8.57 -6.69 11.79
N THR A 103 8.05 -6.66 13.01
CA THR A 103 6.61 -6.55 13.22
C THR A 103 6.21 -5.09 13.13
N VAL A 104 5.10 -4.82 12.47
CA VAL A 104 4.57 -3.48 12.25
C VAL A 104 3.06 -3.45 12.48
N LEU A 105 2.56 -2.27 12.85
CA LEU A 105 1.13 -1.97 12.87
C LEU A 105 0.81 -1.08 11.66
N ARG A 106 -0.09 -1.53 10.79
CA ARG A 106 -0.44 -0.84 9.54
C ARG A 106 -1.01 0.55 9.77
N ASN A 107 -1.76 0.75 10.85
CA ASN A 107 -2.29 2.05 11.24
C ASN A 107 -1.23 3.07 11.66
N LYS A 108 0.01 2.63 11.90
CA LYS A 108 1.17 3.51 12.15
C LYS A 108 2.08 3.59 10.94
N LEU A 109 2.33 2.45 10.29
CA LEU A 109 3.25 2.37 9.16
C LEU A 109 2.73 3.10 7.93
N ASP A 110 1.45 2.94 7.59
CA ASP A 110 0.89 3.53 6.37
C ASP A 110 0.90 5.08 6.41
N PRO A 111 0.50 5.74 7.51
CA PRO A 111 0.65 7.20 7.62
C PRO A 111 2.11 7.67 7.56
N TRP A 112 3.02 6.91 8.16
CA TRP A 112 4.45 7.23 8.09
C TRP A 112 4.97 7.15 6.66
N LEU A 113 4.61 6.10 5.90
CA LEU A 113 4.98 5.96 4.49
C LEU A 113 4.42 7.11 3.66
N MET A 114 3.17 7.53 3.94
CA MET A 114 2.57 8.65 3.22
C MET A 114 3.32 9.95 3.51
N ALA A 115 3.68 10.20 4.77
CA ALA A 115 4.49 11.36 5.15
C ALA A 115 5.87 11.35 4.45
N GLN A 116 6.48 10.19 4.22
CA GLN A 116 7.71 10.10 3.42
C GLN A 116 7.46 10.48 1.94
N ALA A 117 6.31 10.07 1.38
CA ALA A 117 5.94 10.42 0.01
C ALA A 117 5.66 11.94 -0.12
N GLU A 118 4.99 12.56 0.85
CA GLU A 118 4.76 14.01 0.89
C GLU A 118 6.07 14.78 1.01
N GLN A 119 6.99 14.33 1.87
CA GLN A 119 8.33 14.91 1.99
C GLN A 119 9.14 14.81 0.69
N ALA A 120 8.89 13.79 -0.12
CA ALA A 120 9.49 13.62 -1.44
C ALA A 120 8.81 14.47 -2.53
N GLY A 121 7.68 15.14 -2.23
CA GLY A 121 6.96 16.03 -3.13
C GLY A 121 5.59 15.51 -3.61
N ALA A 122 5.13 14.33 -3.17
CA ALA A 122 3.79 13.87 -3.53
C ALA A 122 2.71 14.71 -2.84
N GLN A 123 1.62 14.98 -3.55
CA GLN A 123 0.42 15.58 -3.00
C GLN A 123 -0.52 14.49 -2.46
N PHE A 124 -1.24 14.77 -1.37
CA PHE A 124 -2.12 13.79 -0.73
C PHE A 124 -3.50 14.37 -0.43
N ILE A 125 -4.54 13.70 -0.90
CA ILE A 125 -5.95 14.04 -0.64
C ILE A 125 -6.63 12.88 0.09
N PRO A 126 -6.76 12.94 1.42
CA PRO A 126 -7.55 11.97 2.19
C PRO A 126 -9.04 12.31 2.18
N GLY A 127 -9.88 11.30 2.48
CA GLY A 127 -11.33 11.47 2.61
C GLY A 127 -12.09 11.53 1.29
N VAL A 128 -11.40 11.37 0.16
CA VAL A 128 -11.99 11.44 -1.18
C VAL A 128 -11.98 10.07 -1.84
N ARG A 129 -13.14 9.67 -2.35
CA ARG A 129 -13.27 8.42 -3.11
C ARG A 129 -13.18 8.71 -4.60
N VAL A 130 -12.33 7.97 -5.29
CA VAL A 130 -12.38 7.90 -6.75
C VAL A 130 -13.54 6.98 -7.15
N ASP A 131 -14.47 7.51 -7.92
CA ASP A 131 -15.70 6.82 -8.32
C ASP A 131 -15.56 6.10 -9.66
N ALA A 132 -14.81 6.70 -10.59
CA ALA A 132 -14.60 6.15 -11.93
C ALA A 132 -13.24 6.56 -12.51
N LEU A 133 -12.86 5.86 -13.58
CA LEU A 133 -11.71 6.21 -14.41
C LEU A 133 -12.20 7.00 -15.62
N VAL A 134 -11.55 8.12 -15.91
CA VAL A 134 -11.80 8.90 -17.12
C VAL A 134 -11.10 8.23 -18.29
N ARG A 135 -11.82 8.04 -19.39
CA ARG A 135 -11.34 7.27 -20.53
C ARG A 135 -11.53 8.01 -21.85
N GLU A 136 -10.49 8.06 -22.65
CA GLU A 136 -10.52 8.53 -24.02
C GLU A 136 -10.09 7.40 -24.96
N GLY A 137 -11.04 6.84 -25.68
CA GLY A 137 -10.80 5.64 -26.50
C GLY A 137 -10.33 4.44 -25.65
N ASN A 138 -9.12 3.98 -25.88
CA ASN A 138 -8.50 2.87 -25.11
C ASN A 138 -7.55 3.35 -24.00
N ARG A 139 -7.45 4.65 -23.78
CA ARG A 139 -6.52 5.21 -22.79
C ARG A 139 -7.28 5.73 -21.57
N ILE A 140 -6.76 5.48 -20.39
CA ILE A 140 -7.18 6.16 -19.17
C ILE A 140 -6.40 7.47 -19.09
N THR A 141 -7.12 8.57 -18.96
CA THR A 141 -6.57 9.94 -18.95
C THR A 141 -6.71 10.64 -17.61
N GLY A 142 -7.41 10.03 -16.65
CA GLY A 142 -7.62 10.62 -15.35
C GLY A 142 -8.57 9.82 -14.47
N VAL A 143 -9.06 10.46 -13.43
CA VAL A 143 -10.02 9.91 -12.48
C VAL A 143 -11.17 10.89 -12.25
N GLN A 144 -12.32 10.35 -11.87
CA GLN A 144 -13.48 11.11 -11.41
C GLN A 144 -13.67 10.87 -9.91
N ALA A 145 -13.81 11.96 -9.16
CA ALA A 145 -14.08 11.95 -7.72
C ALA A 145 -15.25 12.91 -7.43
N GLY A 146 -16.45 12.37 -7.23
CA GLY A 146 -17.68 13.16 -7.19
C GLY A 146 -17.92 13.87 -8.53
N ASP A 147 -18.04 15.20 -8.48
CA ASP A 147 -18.23 16.04 -9.66
C ASP A 147 -16.90 16.49 -10.30
N ASP A 148 -15.77 16.24 -9.65
CA ASP A 148 -14.46 16.68 -10.12
C ASP A 148 -13.82 15.64 -11.04
N ILE A 149 -13.20 16.12 -12.11
CA ILE A 149 -12.35 15.34 -13.01
C ILE A 149 -10.91 15.82 -12.84
N LEU A 150 -10.01 14.88 -12.58
CA LEU A 150 -8.59 15.13 -12.41
C LEU A 150 -7.82 14.38 -13.50
N ASP A 151 -7.07 15.11 -14.31
CA ASP A 151 -6.34 14.57 -15.44
C ASP A 151 -4.93 14.09 -15.03
N ALA A 152 -4.49 12.99 -15.63
CA ALA A 152 -3.14 12.46 -15.43
C ALA A 152 -2.60 11.78 -16.67
N ASN A 153 -1.27 11.75 -16.78
CA ASN A 153 -0.60 10.96 -17.80
C ASN A 153 -0.74 9.46 -17.54
N ILE A 154 -0.71 9.06 -16.27
CA ILE A 154 -0.85 7.67 -15.80
C ILE A 154 -1.74 7.64 -14.56
N VAL A 155 -2.59 6.62 -14.44
CA VAL A 155 -3.34 6.29 -13.24
C VAL A 155 -2.85 4.96 -12.69
N ILE A 156 -2.42 4.95 -11.42
CA ILE A 156 -1.99 3.75 -10.71
C ILE A 156 -3.09 3.31 -9.76
N LEU A 157 -3.64 2.12 -10.00
CA LEU A 157 -4.64 1.52 -9.13
C LEU A 157 -3.96 0.76 -7.99
N ALA A 158 -4.06 1.32 -6.79
CA ALA A 158 -3.60 0.72 -5.54
C ALA A 158 -4.78 0.57 -4.55
N ASP A 159 -5.96 0.29 -5.08
CA ASP A 159 -7.27 0.27 -4.42
C ASP A 159 -7.53 -0.99 -3.57
N GLY A 160 -6.50 -1.80 -3.40
CA GLY A 160 -6.44 -2.91 -2.45
C GLY A 160 -7.16 -4.17 -2.94
N VAL A 161 -7.44 -5.08 -2.01
CA VAL A 161 -7.96 -6.43 -2.30
C VAL A 161 -9.30 -6.42 -3.04
N ASN A 162 -10.14 -5.41 -2.79
CA ASN A 162 -11.44 -5.29 -3.46
C ASN A 162 -11.30 -4.83 -4.91
N SER A 163 -10.26 -4.05 -5.21
CA SER A 163 -9.90 -3.58 -6.56
C SER A 163 -11.10 -3.26 -7.44
N MET A 164 -11.99 -2.40 -6.95
CA MET A 164 -13.25 -2.12 -7.64
C MET A 164 -13.02 -1.46 -9.00
N LEU A 165 -12.07 -0.54 -9.08
CA LEU A 165 -11.72 0.11 -10.34
C LEU A 165 -10.97 -0.84 -11.27
N GLY A 166 -10.08 -1.70 -10.75
CA GLY A 166 -9.41 -2.72 -11.54
C GLY A 166 -10.39 -3.75 -12.11
N ARG A 167 -11.43 -4.09 -11.36
CA ARG A 167 -12.52 -4.98 -11.85
C ARG A 167 -13.35 -4.34 -12.95
N SER A 168 -13.59 -3.04 -12.89
CA SER A 168 -14.32 -2.32 -13.94
C SER A 168 -13.60 -2.31 -15.29
N LEU A 169 -12.31 -2.64 -15.29
CA LEU A 169 -11.46 -2.77 -16.49
C LEU A 169 -11.15 -4.22 -16.86
N ASP A 170 -11.78 -5.20 -16.21
CA ASP A 170 -11.48 -6.62 -16.37
C ASP A 170 -10.00 -7.00 -16.10
N MET A 171 -9.26 -6.15 -15.35
CA MET A 171 -7.86 -6.38 -15.01
C MET A 171 -7.68 -7.37 -13.85
N VAL A 172 -8.73 -7.62 -13.09
CA VAL A 172 -8.69 -8.51 -11.92
C VAL A 172 -9.48 -9.77 -12.23
N PRO A 173 -8.85 -10.94 -12.21
CA PRO A 173 -9.55 -12.20 -12.45
C PRO A 173 -10.62 -12.45 -11.38
N VAL A 174 -11.70 -13.10 -11.76
CA VAL A 174 -12.71 -13.57 -10.83
C VAL A 174 -12.07 -14.63 -9.92
N SER A 175 -11.88 -14.30 -8.66
CA SER A 175 -11.36 -15.24 -7.67
C SER A 175 -12.50 -16.00 -7.00
N SER A 176 -12.30 -17.30 -6.74
CA SER A 176 -13.26 -18.09 -5.97
C SER A 176 -13.28 -17.66 -4.51
N ALA A 177 -14.37 -17.95 -3.80
CA ALA A 177 -14.50 -17.65 -2.38
C ALA A 177 -13.37 -18.26 -1.50
N HIS A 178 -12.76 -19.34 -1.96
CA HIS A 178 -11.64 -20.02 -1.28
C HIS A 178 -10.34 -19.19 -1.24
N HIS A 179 -10.23 -18.14 -2.06
CA HIS A 179 -9.05 -17.27 -2.08
C HIS A 179 -9.17 -16.06 -1.13
N TYR A 180 -10.30 -15.93 -0.41
CA TYR A 180 -10.53 -14.82 0.50
C TYR A 180 -10.64 -15.31 1.94
N ALA A 181 -10.03 -14.56 2.84
CA ALA A 181 -10.25 -14.69 4.26
C ALA A 181 -10.81 -13.38 4.81
N VAL A 182 -11.72 -13.48 5.77
CA VAL A 182 -12.28 -12.31 6.46
C VAL A 182 -11.61 -12.22 7.83
N GLY A 183 -10.93 -11.10 8.07
CA GLY A 183 -10.39 -10.76 9.38
C GLY A 183 -11.34 -9.83 10.12
N VAL A 184 -11.58 -10.12 11.39
CA VAL A 184 -12.36 -9.27 12.29
C VAL A 184 -11.48 -8.90 13.48
N LYS A 185 -11.53 -7.62 13.85
CA LYS A 185 -10.89 -7.12 15.06
C LYS A 185 -11.99 -6.63 16.01
N SER A 186 -12.01 -7.17 17.23
CA SER A 186 -12.87 -6.72 18.33
C SER A 186 -12.12 -5.77 19.27
#